data_999aba81192c74d5e18d2d74dd1dbcbc
#
_entry.id   999aba81192c74d5e18d2d74dd1dbcbc
#
_cell.length_a   1.000
_cell.length_b   1.000
_cell.length_c   1.000
_cell.angle_alpha   90.00
_cell.angle_beta   90.00
_cell.angle_gamma   90.00
#
_symmetry.space_group_name_H-M   'P 1'
#
loop_
_entity.id
_entity.type
_entity.pdbx_description
1 polymer ?
#
loop_
_entity_poly.entity_id
_entity_poly.type
_entity_poly.pdbx_seq_one_letter_code
_entity_poly.pdbx_strand_id
1 'polypeptide(L)'
;FLNLIGLGSAPGSENAGLINKVIGLLGGGAEQAGTPPAPEDRRSLMLDKPLRELAVVDNYRWNTAASSNSALAVVTWWLLLTLLGWLVWPLLFVVLRPLRDRGYFVARTFGWLLGGWLLWILVNVGLLQNLVVHAWLSVALLAVPCLYVAWRNRSEMKAWLAGHWK
;
A
#
# COMPACT_ATOMS: atom_id res chain seq x y z
N PHE A 1 -25.30 -15.27 7.90
CA PHE A 1 -26.23 -14.14 7.71
C PHE A 1 -27.19 -14.37 6.54
N LEU A 2 -26.74 -15.00 5.44
CA LEU A 2 -27.57 -15.28 4.25
C LEU A 2 -28.56 -16.42 4.46
N ASN A 3 -28.31 -17.36 5.38
CA ASN A 3 -29.23 -18.45 5.71
C ASN A 3 -30.46 -18.00 6.53
N LEU A 4 -30.42 -16.78 7.09
CA LEU A 4 -31.54 -16.27 7.91
C LEU A 4 -32.67 -15.66 7.06
N ILE A 5 -32.45 -15.41 5.77
CA ILE A 5 -33.39 -14.71 4.88
C ILE A 5 -34.08 -15.69 3.90
N GLY A 6 -33.84 -17.00 3.99
CA GLY A 6 -34.54 -18.00 3.17
C GLY A 6 -34.26 -17.97 1.66
N LEU A 7 -33.16 -17.28 1.21
CA LEU A 7 -32.79 -17.13 -0.19
C LEU A 7 -31.70 -18.12 -0.65
N GLY A 8 -31.47 -19.18 0.14
CA GLY A 8 -30.37 -20.13 -0.06
C GLY A 8 -30.73 -21.45 -0.78
N SER A 9 -31.93 -21.61 -1.31
CA SER A 9 -32.25 -22.79 -2.13
C SER A 9 -32.05 -22.43 -3.61
N ALA A 10 -31.04 -23.03 -4.23
CA ALA A 10 -30.88 -23.03 -5.68
C ALA A 10 -32.18 -23.50 -6.35
N PRO A 11 -32.66 -22.84 -7.41
CA PRO A 11 -33.82 -23.31 -8.15
C PRO A 11 -33.51 -24.71 -8.67
N GLY A 12 -34.42 -25.65 -8.34
CA GLY A 12 -34.24 -27.07 -8.55
C GLY A 12 -33.85 -27.42 -9.99
N SER A 13 -33.18 -28.53 -10.14
CA SER A 13 -32.71 -29.12 -11.39
C SER A 13 -33.81 -29.31 -12.47
N GLU A 14 -35.06 -29.28 -12.08
CA GLU A 14 -36.22 -29.33 -12.99
C GLU A 14 -36.31 -28.13 -13.95
N ASN A 15 -35.98 -26.93 -13.50
CA ASN A 15 -36.03 -25.73 -14.36
C ASN A 15 -34.89 -25.67 -15.36
N ALA A 16 -33.74 -26.26 -15.03
CA ALA A 16 -32.63 -26.37 -15.97
C ALA A 16 -32.94 -27.31 -17.17
N GLY A 17 -33.71 -28.34 -16.91
CA GLY A 17 -34.17 -29.30 -17.97
C GLY A 17 -35.16 -28.65 -18.94
N LEU A 18 -36.08 -27.81 -18.44
CA LEU A 18 -37.04 -27.07 -19.26
C LEU A 18 -36.37 -25.99 -20.08
N ILE A 19 -35.44 -25.25 -19.52
CA ILE A 19 -34.68 -24.21 -20.21
C ILE A 19 -33.87 -24.81 -21.38
N ASN A 20 -33.19 -25.92 -21.16
CA ASN A 20 -32.41 -26.61 -22.18
C ASN A 20 -33.32 -27.18 -23.30
N LYS A 21 -34.53 -27.65 -22.97
CA LYS A 21 -35.50 -28.13 -23.94
C LYS A 21 -36.07 -27.02 -24.81
N VAL A 22 -36.32 -25.84 -24.22
CA VAL A 22 -36.78 -24.65 -24.95
C VAL A 22 -35.68 -24.09 -25.85
N ILE A 23 -34.44 -24.06 -25.37
CA ILE A 23 -33.28 -23.64 -26.20
C ILE A 23 -33.08 -24.60 -27.37
N GLY A 24 -33.23 -25.92 -27.19
CA GLY A 24 -33.13 -26.93 -28.25
C GLY A 24 -34.25 -26.83 -29.31
N LEU A 25 -35.43 -26.33 -28.92
CA LEU A 25 -36.59 -26.16 -29.85
C LEU A 25 -36.50 -24.86 -30.64
N LEU A 26 -35.86 -23.80 -30.12
CA LEU A 26 -35.72 -22.49 -30.76
C LEU A 26 -34.43 -22.36 -31.58
N GLY A 27 -33.44 -23.23 -31.40
CA GLY A 27 -32.15 -23.25 -32.05
C GLY A 27 -32.06 -24.35 -33.12
N GLY A 28 -32.83 -24.26 -34.20
CA GLY A 28 -32.60 -25.07 -35.40
C GLY A 28 -31.30 -24.65 -36.08
N GLY A 29 -30.21 -25.28 -35.73
CA GLY A 29 -28.87 -25.04 -36.28
C GLY A 29 -27.84 -25.36 -35.20
N ALA A 30 -27.72 -26.64 -34.84
CA ALA A 30 -26.61 -27.11 -34.04
C ALA A 30 -25.34 -27.07 -34.89
N GLU A 31 -24.81 -25.92 -35.14
CA GLU A 31 -23.39 -25.76 -35.31
C GLU A 31 -22.74 -26.25 -34.01
N GLN A 32 -21.98 -27.30 -34.14
CA GLN A 32 -21.24 -27.89 -33.02
C GLN A 32 -20.55 -26.77 -32.29
N ALA A 33 -21.07 -26.38 -31.14
CA ALA A 33 -20.33 -25.56 -30.20
C ALA A 33 -19.05 -26.32 -29.94
N GLY A 34 -17.99 -25.93 -30.63
CA GLY A 34 -16.65 -26.48 -30.44
C GLY A 34 -16.37 -26.46 -28.93
N THR A 35 -15.88 -27.52 -28.40
CA THR A 35 -15.36 -27.62 -27.04
C THR A 35 -14.66 -26.31 -26.74
N PRO A 36 -15.04 -25.58 -25.68
CA PRO A 36 -14.36 -24.33 -25.36
C PRO A 36 -12.85 -24.60 -25.39
N PRO A 37 -12.05 -23.80 -26.13
CA PRO A 37 -10.62 -24.02 -26.19
C PRO A 37 -10.10 -24.19 -24.78
N ALA A 38 -9.24 -25.19 -24.60
CA ALA A 38 -8.65 -25.48 -23.31
C ALA A 38 -8.13 -24.18 -22.67
N PRO A 39 -8.17 -24.04 -21.34
CA PRO A 39 -7.83 -22.77 -20.66
C PRO A 39 -6.46 -22.22 -21.06
N GLU A 40 -5.60 -23.03 -21.66
CA GLU A 40 -4.25 -22.68 -22.10
C GLU A 40 -4.20 -21.69 -23.30
N ASP A 41 -5.23 -21.65 -24.13
CA ASP A 41 -5.21 -20.80 -25.33
C ASP A 41 -5.90 -19.45 -25.12
N ARG A 42 -6.39 -19.16 -23.92
CA ARG A 42 -6.84 -17.82 -23.56
C ARG A 42 -5.63 -16.97 -23.22
N ARG A 43 -5.08 -16.27 -24.19
CA ARG A 43 -4.21 -15.09 -23.98
C ARG A 43 -5.01 -14.00 -23.26
N SER A 44 -5.41 -14.28 -22.03
CA SER A 44 -6.02 -13.28 -21.16
C SER A 44 -4.90 -12.52 -20.46
N LEU A 45 -5.18 -11.30 -20.03
CA LEU A 45 -4.30 -10.53 -19.12
C LEU A 45 -4.07 -11.24 -17.77
N MET A 46 -4.54 -12.47 -17.62
CA MET A 46 -4.28 -13.32 -16.45
C MET A 46 -2.85 -13.85 -16.50
N LEU A 47 -2.26 -13.93 -15.34
CA LEU A 47 -0.94 -14.50 -15.12
C LEU A 47 -0.88 -15.94 -15.68
N ASP A 48 0.17 -16.27 -16.42
CA ASP A 48 0.41 -17.62 -16.98
C ASP A 48 0.60 -18.68 -15.88
N LYS A 49 0.88 -18.24 -14.66
CA LYS A 49 1.10 -19.07 -13.49
C LYS A 49 0.15 -18.68 -12.36
N PRO A 50 -0.32 -19.65 -11.55
CA PRO A 50 -1.09 -19.35 -10.36
C PRO A 50 -0.26 -18.50 -9.38
N LEU A 51 -0.90 -17.58 -8.66
CA LEU A 51 -0.26 -16.65 -7.72
C LEU A 51 0.71 -17.33 -6.73
N ARG A 52 0.48 -18.59 -6.39
CA ARG A 52 1.33 -19.38 -5.47
C ARG A 52 2.71 -19.72 -6.05
N GLU A 53 2.84 -19.76 -7.37
CA GLU A 53 4.07 -20.12 -8.08
C GLU A 53 4.89 -18.90 -8.48
N LEU A 54 4.36 -17.69 -8.27
CA LEU A 54 5.10 -16.47 -8.52
C LEU A 54 6.23 -16.33 -7.49
N ALA A 55 7.39 -15.92 -7.98
CA ALA A 55 8.52 -15.63 -7.11
C ALA A 55 8.14 -14.49 -6.14
N VAL A 56 8.21 -14.76 -4.85
CA VAL A 56 8.03 -13.74 -3.82
C VAL A 56 9.31 -12.92 -3.74
N VAL A 57 9.25 -11.69 -4.20
CA VAL A 57 10.40 -10.75 -4.19
C VAL A 57 10.73 -10.32 -2.76
N ASP A 58 9.71 -10.15 -1.91
CA ASP A 58 9.85 -9.84 -0.49
C ASP A 58 8.80 -10.60 0.31
N ASN A 59 9.20 -11.23 1.41
CA ASN A 59 8.28 -11.98 2.26
C ASN A 59 7.49 -11.10 3.25
N TYR A 60 7.71 -9.79 3.25
CA TYR A 60 7.08 -8.78 4.11
C TYR A 60 7.12 -9.12 5.62
N ARG A 61 8.07 -9.94 6.06
CA ARG A 61 8.19 -10.38 7.46
C ARG A 61 9.00 -9.42 8.35
N TRP A 62 9.20 -8.19 7.91
CA TRP A 62 9.97 -7.20 8.65
C TRP A 62 9.36 -6.84 10.02
N ASN A 63 8.06 -7.08 10.21
CA ASN A 63 7.37 -6.75 11.46
C ASN A 63 6.29 -7.80 11.81
N THR A 64 6.71 -9.02 12.09
CA THR A 64 5.81 -10.12 12.45
C THR A 64 5.09 -9.86 13.78
N ALA A 65 5.73 -9.19 14.74
CA ALA A 65 5.14 -8.85 16.03
C ALA A 65 3.96 -7.89 15.89
N ALA A 66 4.07 -6.85 15.06
CA ALA A 66 2.96 -5.94 14.78
C ALA A 66 1.85 -6.59 13.95
N SER A 67 2.19 -7.56 13.09
CA SER A 67 1.20 -8.29 12.30
C SER A 67 0.35 -9.24 13.15
N SER A 68 0.88 -9.72 14.27
CA SER A 68 0.17 -10.65 15.17
C SER A 68 -0.67 -9.95 16.24
N ASN A 69 -0.39 -8.69 16.55
CA ASN A 69 -1.06 -7.95 17.63
C ASN A 69 -1.46 -6.55 17.19
N SER A 70 -2.77 -6.28 17.15
CA SER A 70 -3.32 -4.99 16.70
C SER A 70 -2.83 -3.80 17.54
N ALA A 71 -2.66 -3.97 18.85
CA ALA A 71 -2.16 -2.89 19.71
C ALA A 71 -0.70 -2.55 19.38
N LEU A 72 0.15 -3.57 19.17
CA LEU A 72 1.53 -3.37 18.73
C LEU A 72 1.60 -2.75 17.33
N ALA A 73 0.68 -3.11 16.42
CA ALA A 73 0.58 -2.48 15.12
C ALA A 73 0.37 -0.97 15.23
N VAL A 74 -0.63 -0.55 16.03
CA VAL A 74 -0.94 0.88 16.24
C VAL A 74 0.27 1.63 16.83
N VAL A 75 0.90 1.08 17.86
CA VAL A 75 2.08 1.70 18.49
C VAL A 75 3.25 1.80 17.50
N THR A 76 3.53 0.75 16.75
CA THR A 76 4.62 0.73 15.78
C THR A 76 4.40 1.77 14.68
N TRP A 77 3.21 1.84 14.11
CA TRP A 77 2.89 2.84 13.10
C TRP A 77 2.93 4.26 13.65
N TRP A 78 2.40 4.47 14.85
CA TRP A 78 2.47 5.78 15.51
C TRP A 78 3.91 6.24 15.75
N LEU A 79 4.78 5.34 16.24
CA LEU A 79 6.20 5.62 16.43
C LEU A 79 6.90 5.93 15.11
N LEU A 80 6.66 5.13 14.07
CA LEU A 80 7.28 5.31 12.76
C LEU A 80 6.90 6.68 12.16
N LEU A 81 5.62 7.03 12.16
CA LEU A 81 5.16 8.33 11.68
C LEU A 81 5.71 9.50 12.50
N THR A 82 5.83 9.30 13.82
CA THR A 82 6.39 10.31 14.71
C THR A 82 7.88 10.51 14.43
N LEU A 83 8.65 9.44 14.29
CA LEU A 83 10.08 9.51 13.97
C LEU A 83 10.33 10.16 12.61
N LEU A 84 9.54 9.79 11.58
CA LEU A 84 9.62 10.44 10.27
C LEU A 84 9.28 11.94 10.36
N GLY A 85 8.28 12.30 11.14
CA GLY A 85 7.93 13.69 11.38
C GLY A 85 9.06 14.47 12.04
N TRP A 86 9.66 13.91 13.08
CA TRP A 86 10.81 14.52 13.76
C TRP A 86 12.03 14.64 12.84
N LEU A 87 12.25 13.65 11.98
CA LEU A 87 13.33 13.66 10.99
C LEU A 87 13.18 14.83 10.02
N VAL A 88 11.97 15.05 9.49
CA VAL A 88 11.69 16.05 8.45
C VAL A 88 11.40 17.44 9.05
N TRP A 89 11.01 17.53 10.30
CA TRP A 89 10.70 18.79 10.97
C TRP A 89 11.78 19.87 10.83
N PRO A 90 13.09 19.61 10.95
CA PRO A 90 14.11 20.65 10.75
C PRO A 90 14.06 21.31 9.37
N LEU A 91 13.73 20.54 8.34
CA LEU A 91 13.55 21.05 6.99
C LEU A 91 12.34 22.00 6.94
N LEU A 92 11.21 21.55 7.48
CA LEU A 92 9.97 22.35 7.53
C LEU A 92 10.12 23.58 8.42
N PHE A 93 10.89 23.47 9.51
CA PHE A 93 11.19 24.59 10.41
C PHE A 93 11.82 25.78 9.69
N VAL A 94 12.66 25.51 8.68
CA VAL A 94 13.28 26.55 7.85
C VAL A 94 12.35 27.01 6.73
N VAL A 95 11.67 26.08 6.06
CA VAL A 95 10.80 26.39 4.91
C VAL A 95 9.53 27.10 5.37
N LEU A 96 8.95 26.68 6.49
CA LEU A 96 7.68 27.19 7.02
C LEU A 96 7.89 28.22 8.15
N ARG A 97 8.94 29.02 8.08
CA ARG A 97 9.22 30.10 9.03
C ARG A 97 8.04 31.06 9.28
N PRO A 98 7.19 31.38 8.28
CA PRO A 98 6.04 32.27 8.49
C PRO A 98 4.95 31.68 9.40
N LEU A 99 4.89 30.35 9.53
CA LEU A 99 3.91 29.68 10.38
C LEU A 99 4.32 29.74 11.86
N ARG A 100 3.35 29.97 12.74
CA ARG A 100 3.57 30.05 14.18
C ARG A 100 4.15 28.76 14.78
N ASP A 101 3.70 27.60 14.29
CA ASP A 101 4.16 26.27 14.71
C ASP A 101 5.37 25.79 13.92
N ARG A 102 5.87 26.59 12.97
CA ARG A 102 7.01 26.26 12.10
C ARG A 102 6.93 24.86 11.46
N GLY A 103 5.71 24.47 11.10
CA GLY A 103 5.45 23.21 10.41
C GLY A 103 5.46 21.96 11.29
N TYR A 104 5.48 22.10 12.60
CA TYR A 104 5.47 20.94 13.51
C TYR A 104 4.25 20.04 13.31
N PHE A 105 3.07 20.66 13.15
CA PHE A 105 1.81 19.93 12.97
C PHE A 105 1.79 19.08 11.69
N VAL A 106 2.31 19.61 10.60
CA VAL A 106 2.31 18.93 9.29
C VAL A 106 3.53 18.03 9.09
N ALA A 107 4.52 18.07 9.98
CA ALA A 107 5.79 17.34 9.83
C ALA A 107 5.60 15.82 9.69
N ARG A 108 4.63 15.23 10.38
CA ARG A 108 4.34 13.78 10.28
C ARG A 108 3.86 13.38 8.90
N THR A 109 2.95 14.16 8.33
CA THR A 109 2.41 13.93 6.99
C THR A 109 3.49 14.14 5.93
N PHE A 110 4.26 15.22 6.04
CA PHE A 110 5.37 15.50 5.12
C PHE A 110 6.48 14.46 5.23
N GLY A 111 6.80 13.97 6.42
CA GLY A 111 7.79 12.92 6.62
C GLY A 111 7.45 11.66 5.83
N TRP A 112 6.20 11.21 5.92
CA TRP A 112 5.73 10.05 5.17
C TRP A 112 5.67 10.31 3.66
N LEU A 113 5.11 11.44 3.25
CA LEU A 113 5.02 11.80 1.83
C LEU A 113 6.39 11.92 1.17
N LEU A 114 7.34 12.62 1.78
CA LEU A 114 8.69 12.80 1.22
C LEU A 114 9.45 11.47 1.17
N GLY A 115 9.35 10.63 2.20
CA GLY A 115 9.96 9.31 2.19
C GLY A 115 9.42 8.40 1.09
N GLY A 116 8.09 8.34 0.94
CA GLY A 116 7.43 7.58 -0.12
C GLY A 116 7.71 8.13 -1.52
N TRP A 117 7.67 9.45 -1.68
CA TRP A 117 7.97 10.12 -2.94
C TRP A 117 9.42 9.88 -3.38
N LEU A 118 10.37 9.97 -2.45
CA LEU A 118 11.77 9.71 -2.74
C LEU A 118 12.00 8.25 -3.18
N LEU A 119 11.40 7.29 -2.45
CA LEU A 119 11.45 5.88 -2.85
C LEU A 119 10.86 5.70 -4.24
N TRP A 120 9.68 6.28 -4.51
CA TRP A 120 9.01 6.17 -5.80
C TRP A 120 9.87 6.69 -6.95
N ILE A 121 10.51 7.87 -6.80
CA ILE A 121 11.43 8.40 -7.81
C ILE A 121 12.61 7.45 -8.04
N LEU A 122 13.26 6.99 -6.97
CA LEU A 122 14.46 6.14 -7.07
C LEU A 122 14.15 4.79 -7.72
N VAL A 123 12.93 4.26 -7.49
CA VAL A 123 12.46 3.04 -8.16
C VAL A 123 12.17 3.30 -9.64
N ASN A 124 11.51 4.42 -9.97
CA ASN A 124 11.18 4.76 -11.37
C ASN A 124 12.43 5.05 -12.23
N VAL A 125 13.46 5.64 -11.64
CA VAL A 125 14.76 5.87 -12.31
C VAL A 125 15.56 4.56 -12.44
N GLY A 126 15.13 3.48 -11.78
CA GLY A 126 15.80 2.17 -11.84
C GLY A 126 16.99 2.03 -10.89
N LEU A 127 17.19 2.98 -9.97
CA LEU A 127 18.26 2.93 -8.98
C LEU A 127 17.96 1.98 -7.82
N LEU A 128 16.69 1.85 -7.45
CA LEU A 128 16.24 0.99 -6.36
C LEU A 128 15.10 0.08 -6.83
N GLN A 129 14.84 -0.95 -6.05
CA GLN A 129 13.67 -1.83 -6.20
C GLN A 129 12.68 -1.54 -5.08
N ASN A 130 11.41 -1.88 -5.27
CA ASN A 130 10.39 -1.72 -4.23
C ASN A 130 10.49 -2.83 -3.17
N LEU A 131 11.58 -2.81 -2.40
CA LEU A 131 11.88 -3.72 -1.29
C LEU A 131 11.92 -2.94 0.02
N VAL A 132 11.65 -3.62 1.13
CA VAL A 132 11.70 -3.03 2.48
C VAL A 132 13.08 -2.40 2.77
N VAL A 133 14.16 -3.07 2.37
CA VAL A 133 15.53 -2.55 2.54
C VAL A 133 15.72 -1.22 1.80
N HIS A 134 15.20 -1.11 0.59
CA HIS A 134 15.30 0.12 -0.21
C HIS A 134 14.39 1.24 0.31
N ALA A 135 13.27 0.90 0.96
CA ALA A 135 12.46 1.86 1.68
C ALA A 135 13.23 2.49 2.86
N TRP A 136 13.95 1.69 3.63
CA TRP A 136 14.84 2.20 4.69
C TRP A 136 16.01 3.02 4.13
N LEU A 137 16.56 2.62 3.00
CA LEU A 137 17.61 3.37 2.31
C LEU A 137 17.10 4.74 1.84
N SER A 138 15.88 4.83 1.32
CA SER A 138 15.27 6.13 0.94
C SER A 138 15.08 7.05 2.14
N VAL A 139 14.65 6.50 3.28
CA VAL A 139 14.55 7.26 4.55
C VAL A 139 15.94 7.72 5.02
N ALA A 140 16.95 6.86 4.94
CA ALA A 140 18.34 7.23 5.28
C ALA A 140 18.87 8.35 4.36
N LEU A 141 18.58 8.28 3.07
CA LEU A 141 18.96 9.32 2.12
C LEU A 141 18.24 10.65 2.41
N LEU A 142 16.96 10.61 2.78
CA LEU A 142 16.20 11.78 3.22
C LEU A 142 16.75 12.36 4.53
N ALA A 143 17.29 11.51 5.40
CA ALA A 143 17.85 11.95 6.68
C ALA A 143 19.06 12.88 6.50
N VAL A 144 19.87 12.67 5.47
CA VAL A 144 21.09 13.47 5.25
C VAL A 144 20.81 14.97 5.17
N PRO A 145 19.98 15.48 4.26
CA PRO A 145 19.67 16.90 4.20
C PRO A 145 18.93 17.39 5.43
N CYS A 146 18.03 16.59 6.01
CA CYS A 146 17.29 16.96 7.21
C CYS A 146 18.21 17.15 8.43
N LEU A 147 19.16 16.24 8.65
CA LEU A 147 20.15 16.34 9.73
C LEU A 147 21.13 17.49 9.49
N TYR A 148 21.55 17.72 8.26
CA TYR A 148 22.38 18.86 7.92
C TYR A 148 21.68 20.19 8.28
N VAL A 149 20.41 20.35 7.91
CA VAL A 149 19.60 21.54 8.25
C VAL A 149 19.40 21.65 9.77
N ALA A 150 19.14 20.53 10.45
CA ALA A 150 19.02 20.48 11.90
C ALA A 150 20.31 20.98 12.59
N TRP A 151 21.46 20.48 12.14
CA TRP A 151 22.75 20.86 12.68
C TRP A 151 23.06 22.35 12.47
N ARG A 152 22.80 22.85 11.25
CA ARG A 152 23.03 24.25 10.89
C ARG A 152 22.15 25.22 11.70
N ASN A 153 20.89 24.87 11.96
CA ASN A 153 19.91 25.74 12.62
C ASN A 153 19.64 25.33 14.10
N ARG A 154 20.53 24.52 14.68
CA ARG A 154 20.33 23.95 16.03
C ARG A 154 20.07 24.97 17.13
N SER A 155 20.72 26.15 17.07
CA SER A 155 20.55 27.22 18.05
C SER A 155 19.18 27.85 17.97
N GLU A 156 18.70 28.15 16.77
CA GLU A 156 17.38 28.72 16.52
C GLU A 156 16.25 27.74 16.93
N MET A 157 16.42 26.46 16.58
CA MET A 157 15.47 25.40 16.96
C MET A 157 15.38 25.24 18.49
N LYS A 158 16.53 25.24 19.19
CA LYS A 158 16.56 25.15 20.67
C LYS A 158 15.91 26.37 21.31
N ALA A 159 16.17 27.59 20.83
CA ALA A 159 15.57 28.82 21.34
C ALA A 159 14.03 28.80 21.12
N TRP A 160 13.58 28.35 19.95
CA TRP A 160 12.16 28.24 19.64
C TRP A 160 11.46 27.22 20.56
N LEU A 161 12.04 26.02 20.74
CA LEU A 161 11.52 25.01 21.63
C LEU A 161 11.43 25.51 23.08
N ALA A 162 12.45 26.17 23.58
CA ALA A 162 12.48 26.71 24.94
C ALA A 162 11.41 27.79 25.17
N GLY A 163 11.07 28.56 24.12
CA GLY A 163 10.02 29.60 24.17
C GLY A 163 8.59 29.06 24.09
N HIS A 164 8.37 27.90 23.49
CA HIS A 164 7.02 27.33 23.25
C HIS A 164 6.64 26.23 24.25
N TRP A 165 7.57 25.79 25.10
CA TRP A 165 7.33 24.74 26.10
C TRP A 165 7.01 25.32 27.51
N LYS A 166 6.75 26.61 27.60
CA LYS A 166 6.22 27.28 28.79
C LYS A 166 4.74 27.57 28.60
#